data_d225167e27f8a32953a5dd5b38175366
#
_entry.id   d225167e27f8a32953a5dd5b38175366
#
_cell.length_a   1.000
_cell.length_b   1.000
_cell.length_c   1.000
_cell.angle_alpha   90.00
_cell.angle_beta   90.00
_cell.angle_gamma   90.00
#
_symmetry.space_group_name_H-M   'P 1'
#
loop_
_entity.id
_entity.type
_entity.pdbx_description
1 polymer ?
#
loop_
_entity_poly.entity_id
_entity_poly.type
_entity_poly.pdbx_seq_one_letter_code
_entity_poly.pdbx_strand_id
1 'polypeptide(L)'
;MKLYIGFGANIGQRAATIYEAIRQLGERIGPVKACSSLYETAPVDFSSPNRFLNAVAEFDTTLSPEQLLLVTQDIEKKLGRKRKSINGVYCDRTIDIDLLWLENTAVCTPEITLPHPRMTERRFVLEPLHEIAPELVLTKGSPTVSELLKNLSALRIRPVGNSPEECEEAATALNRLMPSLTEDYTALKAADVARMLSTGLTRIYLGRDESGKVQAGATLVLCCSPTGCKAWIEDVAVMPDCRRRGYGRAIIRFLIAESQRLGAKSLNLTSQPKREAANALYRSEGFVLRETNVYRWQEK
;
A
#
# COMPACT_ATOMS: atom_id res chain seq x y z
N MET A 1 15.30 14.53 -22.83
CA MET A 1 14.05 14.20 -22.09
C MET A 1 14.38 13.85 -20.66
N LYS A 2 13.62 14.38 -19.69
CA LYS A 2 13.76 13.99 -18.28
C LYS A 2 13.27 12.55 -18.08
N LEU A 3 14.06 11.78 -17.35
CA LEU A 3 13.75 10.40 -16.99
C LEU A 3 13.97 10.22 -15.47
N TYR A 4 12.99 9.64 -14.77
CA TYR A 4 13.16 9.22 -13.37
C TYR A 4 13.24 7.70 -13.30
N ILE A 5 14.27 7.20 -12.62
CA ILE A 5 14.52 5.77 -12.40
C ILE A 5 14.55 5.49 -10.90
N GLY A 6 13.83 4.45 -10.48
CA GLY A 6 13.85 3.91 -9.13
C GLY A 6 14.86 2.77 -8.99
N PHE A 7 15.52 2.71 -7.83
CA PHE A 7 16.50 1.70 -7.46
C PHE A 7 16.09 1.03 -6.16
N GLY A 8 16.25 -0.30 -6.10
CA GLY A 8 16.02 -1.06 -4.88
C GLY A 8 17.03 -2.20 -4.73
N ALA A 9 17.61 -2.38 -3.54
CA ALA A 9 18.53 -3.46 -3.22
C ALA A 9 18.32 -3.94 -1.79
N ASN A 10 18.29 -5.26 -1.53
CA ASN A 10 18.13 -5.78 -0.17
C ASN A 10 19.11 -6.88 0.22
N ILE A 11 20.04 -7.28 -0.68
CA ILE A 11 21.13 -8.22 -0.38
C ILE A 11 22.46 -7.69 -0.88
N GLY A 12 23.55 -8.16 -0.26
CA GLY A 12 24.91 -7.75 -0.60
C GLY A 12 25.25 -6.32 -0.15
N GLN A 13 26.14 -5.67 -0.88
CA GLN A 13 26.57 -4.29 -0.60
C GLN A 13 25.57 -3.28 -1.21
N ARG A 14 24.37 -3.23 -0.65
CA ARG A 14 23.20 -2.52 -1.16
C ARG A 14 23.50 -1.12 -1.68
N ALA A 15 24.14 -0.27 -0.85
CA ALA A 15 24.46 1.11 -1.22
C ALA A 15 25.45 1.19 -2.40
N ALA A 16 26.54 0.43 -2.33
CA ALA A 16 27.55 0.40 -3.39
C ALA A 16 26.95 -0.09 -4.71
N THR A 17 26.08 -1.09 -4.67
CA THR A 17 25.39 -1.62 -5.85
C THR A 17 24.45 -0.59 -6.49
N ILE A 18 23.70 0.18 -5.68
CA ILE A 18 22.83 1.27 -6.19
C ILE A 18 23.67 2.36 -6.85
N TYR A 19 24.74 2.84 -6.20
CA TYR A 19 25.61 3.86 -6.78
C TYR A 19 26.30 3.39 -8.06
N GLU A 20 26.74 2.14 -8.12
CA GLU A 20 27.32 1.56 -9.33
C GLU A 20 26.29 1.45 -10.46
N ALA A 21 25.04 1.10 -10.17
CA ALA A 21 23.96 1.12 -11.16
C ALA A 21 23.72 2.53 -11.71
N ILE A 22 23.66 3.54 -10.84
CA ILE A 22 23.49 4.96 -11.24
C ILE A 22 24.65 5.42 -12.12
N ARG A 23 25.89 5.06 -11.76
CA ARG A 23 27.09 5.39 -12.55
C ARG A 23 27.04 4.77 -13.96
N GLN A 24 26.75 3.47 -14.06
CA GLN A 24 26.65 2.78 -15.36
C GLN A 24 25.51 3.31 -16.22
N LEU A 25 24.38 3.68 -15.61
CA LEU A 25 23.30 4.32 -16.34
C LEU A 25 23.74 5.70 -16.85
N GLY A 26 24.41 6.52 -16.02
CA GLY A 26 24.93 7.81 -16.43
C GLY A 26 25.81 7.79 -17.66
N GLU A 27 26.58 6.72 -17.81
CA GLU A 27 27.47 6.51 -18.97
C GLU A 27 26.73 6.01 -20.23
N ARG A 28 25.58 5.34 -20.08
CA ARG A 28 24.92 4.63 -21.18
C ARG A 28 23.64 5.29 -21.68
N ILE A 29 22.92 5.99 -20.83
CA ILE A 29 21.63 6.58 -21.20
C ILE A 29 21.63 8.12 -21.18
N GLY A 30 22.62 8.73 -20.54
CA GLY A 30 22.80 10.17 -20.43
C GLY A 30 23.06 10.66 -19.01
N PRO A 31 23.42 11.94 -18.82
CA PRO A 31 23.93 12.45 -17.55
C PRO A 31 22.90 12.40 -16.43
N VAL A 32 23.38 12.04 -15.23
CA VAL A 32 22.62 12.16 -13.98
C VAL A 32 22.45 13.65 -13.64
N LYS A 33 21.23 14.10 -13.39
CA LYS A 33 20.88 15.48 -13.03
C LYS A 33 20.65 15.65 -11.53
N ALA A 34 20.01 14.67 -10.90
CA ALA A 34 19.76 14.64 -9.47
C ALA A 34 19.71 13.19 -8.97
N CYS A 35 20.01 13.00 -7.69
CA CYS A 35 19.89 11.71 -7.01
C CYS A 35 19.39 11.97 -5.59
N SER A 36 18.41 11.19 -5.16
CA SER A 36 17.92 11.24 -3.79
C SER A 36 18.90 10.62 -2.79
N SER A 37 18.68 10.87 -1.52
CA SER A 37 19.24 10.08 -0.43
C SER A 37 18.81 8.60 -0.53
N LEU A 38 19.50 7.71 0.21
CA LEU A 38 19.13 6.31 0.34
C LEU A 38 18.09 6.13 1.45
N TYR A 39 16.94 5.54 1.14
CA TYR A 39 15.84 5.29 2.05
C TYR A 39 15.78 3.82 2.44
N GLU A 40 15.92 3.52 3.73
CA GLU A 40 15.79 2.14 4.21
C GLU A 40 14.35 1.79 4.52
N THR A 41 13.84 0.73 3.88
CA THR A 41 12.45 0.28 4.04
C THR A 41 12.37 -1.23 4.30
N ALA A 42 11.27 -1.67 4.93
CA ALA A 42 10.95 -3.08 5.01
C ALA A 42 10.50 -3.62 3.63
N PRO A 43 10.67 -4.94 3.36
CA PRO A 43 10.14 -5.57 2.15
C PRO A 43 8.65 -5.30 1.97
N VAL A 44 8.21 -5.11 0.72
CA VAL A 44 6.81 -4.92 0.34
C VAL A 44 6.37 -6.07 -0.55
N ASP A 45 5.16 -6.60 -0.31
CA ASP A 45 4.55 -7.71 -1.05
C ASP A 45 5.19 -9.10 -0.85
N PHE A 46 6.20 -9.25 0.03
CA PHE A 46 6.75 -10.54 0.46
C PHE A 46 7.44 -10.42 1.82
N SER A 47 7.68 -11.58 2.48
CA SER A 47 8.39 -11.63 3.77
C SER A 47 9.88 -11.88 3.54
N SER A 48 10.74 -11.04 4.13
CA SER A 48 12.19 -11.24 4.17
C SER A 48 12.77 -10.52 5.40
N PRO A 49 13.80 -11.06 6.04
CA PRO A 49 14.54 -10.37 7.09
C PRO A 49 15.38 -9.21 6.53
N ASN A 50 15.64 -9.19 5.24
CA ASN A 50 16.52 -8.22 4.59
C ASN A 50 15.77 -6.93 4.23
N ARG A 51 16.15 -5.81 4.84
CA ARG A 51 15.57 -4.49 4.52
C ARG A 51 16.14 -3.97 3.19
N PHE A 52 15.28 -3.28 2.43
CA PHE A 52 15.70 -2.60 1.20
C PHE A 52 16.36 -1.26 1.48
N LEU A 53 17.35 -0.90 0.65
CA LEU A 53 17.69 0.47 0.36
C LEU A 53 17.06 0.86 -0.97
N ASN A 54 16.40 2.02 -1.01
CA ASN A 54 15.75 2.56 -2.21
C ASN A 54 16.28 3.96 -2.49
N ALA A 55 16.33 4.33 -3.76
CA ALA A 55 16.66 5.66 -4.23
C ALA A 55 15.93 5.98 -5.53
N VAL A 56 15.88 7.25 -5.90
CA VAL A 56 15.45 7.69 -7.24
C VAL A 56 16.50 8.62 -7.80
N ALA A 57 16.79 8.49 -9.10
CA ALA A 57 17.65 9.44 -9.80
C ALA A 57 16.98 9.99 -11.05
N GLU A 58 17.28 11.25 -11.36
CA GLU A 58 16.90 11.96 -12.60
C GLU A 58 18.05 11.88 -13.60
N PHE A 59 17.70 11.51 -14.83
CA PHE A 59 18.61 11.48 -15.98
C PHE A 59 18.07 12.39 -17.08
N ASP A 60 18.99 12.87 -17.92
CA ASP A 60 18.63 13.47 -19.20
C ASP A 60 18.99 12.51 -20.33
N THR A 61 17.99 12.05 -21.08
CA THR A 61 18.17 11.00 -22.08
C THR A 61 17.54 11.34 -23.43
N THR A 62 18.04 10.75 -24.48
CA THR A 62 17.45 10.78 -25.84
C THR A 62 16.94 9.41 -26.29
N LEU A 63 17.09 8.38 -25.44
CA LEU A 63 16.73 6.99 -25.77
C LEU A 63 15.21 6.77 -25.70
N SER A 64 14.72 5.82 -26.51
CA SER A 64 13.33 5.35 -26.44
C SER A 64 13.08 4.48 -25.20
N PRO A 65 11.81 4.31 -24.77
CA PRO A 65 11.45 3.43 -23.65
C PRO A 65 12.02 2.00 -23.79
N GLU A 66 11.98 1.43 -25.00
CA GLU A 66 12.46 0.09 -25.29
C GLU A 66 13.99 -0.01 -25.11
N GLN A 67 14.72 1.01 -25.62
CA GLN A 67 16.17 1.10 -25.45
C GLN A 67 16.55 1.21 -23.97
N LEU A 68 15.83 2.05 -23.22
CA LEU A 68 16.03 2.22 -21.77
C LEU A 68 15.81 0.90 -21.03
N LEU A 69 14.75 0.16 -21.37
CA LEU A 69 14.45 -1.14 -20.76
C LEU A 69 15.58 -2.15 -21.00
N LEU A 70 16.13 -2.21 -22.21
CA LEU A 70 17.27 -3.11 -22.54
C LEU A 70 18.51 -2.74 -21.72
N VAL A 71 18.80 -1.45 -21.58
CA VAL A 71 19.97 -1.00 -20.82
C VAL A 71 19.82 -1.31 -19.32
N THR A 72 18.64 -1.05 -18.73
CA THR A 72 18.42 -1.34 -17.32
C THR A 72 18.51 -2.84 -17.03
N GLN A 73 17.94 -3.70 -17.87
CA GLN A 73 18.01 -5.15 -17.73
C GLN A 73 19.44 -5.70 -17.87
N ASP A 74 20.26 -5.12 -18.75
CA ASP A 74 21.66 -5.53 -18.90
C ASP A 74 22.48 -5.17 -17.65
N ILE A 75 22.26 -3.96 -17.09
CA ILE A 75 22.92 -3.53 -15.85
C ILE A 75 22.49 -4.41 -14.68
N GLU A 76 21.21 -4.72 -14.53
CA GLU A 76 20.74 -5.63 -13.49
C GLU A 76 21.43 -6.99 -13.55
N LYS A 77 21.55 -7.58 -14.74
CA LYS A 77 22.29 -8.83 -14.96
C LYS A 77 23.76 -8.73 -14.54
N LYS A 78 24.44 -7.66 -14.94
CA LYS A 78 25.86 -7.42 -14.62
C LYS A 78 26.08 -7.26 -13.12
N LEU A 79 25.12 -6.66 -12.41
CA LEU A 79 25.17 -6.47 -10.96
C LEU A 79 24.61 -7.66 -10.16
N GLY A 80 24.44 -8.83 -10.80
CA GLY A 80 24.20 -10.11 -10.16
C GLY A 80 22.72 -10.44 -9.91
N ARG A 81 21.78 -9.79 -10.56
CA ARG A 81 20.36 -10.18 -10.50
C ARG A 81 20.13 -11.49 -11.26
N LYS A 82 19.98 -12.58 -10.50
CA LYS A 82 19.88 -13.95 -11.05
C LYS A 82 18.48 -14.34 -11.51
N ARG A 83 17.43 -13.73 -10.95
CA ARG A 83 16.02 -14.07 -11.25
C ARG A 83 15.16 -12.80 -11.33
N LYS A 84 14.29 -12.75 -12.34
CA LYS A 84 13.14 -11.84 -12.33
C LYS A 84 12.05 -12.43 -11.44
N SER A 85 11.18 -11.58 -10.89
CA SER A 85 9.95 -12.04 -10.23
C SER A 85 9.13 -12.86 -11.23
N ILE A 86 8.81 -14.12 -10.89
CA ILE A 86 8.02 -15.02 -11.74
C ILE A 86 6.60 -15.07 -11.11
N ASN A 87 5.57 -14.84 -11.92
CA ASN A 87 4.17 -14.89 -11.51
C ASN A 87 3.83 -14.01 -10.30
N GLY A 88 4.47 -12.82 -10.18
CA GLY A 88 4.20 -11.90 -9.07
C GLY A 88 4.85 -12.28 -7.74
N VAL A 89 5.64 -13.36 -7.70
CA VAL A 89 6.39 -13.75 -6.49
C VAL A 89 7.67 -12.91 -6.41
N TYR A 90 7.73 -12.02 -5.42
CA TYR A 90 8.92 -11.21 -5.14
C TYR A 90 9.95 -12.01 -4.34
N CYS A 91 11.23 -11.71 -4.54
CA CYS A 91 12.33 -12.31 -3.81
C CYS A 91 13.44 -11.29 -3.52
N ASP A 92 14.34 -11.66 -2.62
CA ASP A 92 15.54 -10.88 -2.34
C ASP A 92 16.40 -10.71 -3.59
N ARG A 93 16.95 -9.50 -3.78
CA ARG A 93 17.67 -9.13 -4.99
C ARG A 93 18.81 -8.16 -4.73
N THR A 94 19.88 -8.34 -5.50
CA THR A 94 21.05 -7.44 -5.44
C THR A 94 20.72 -6.04 -5.92
N ILE A 95 19.88 -5.93 -6.94
CA ILE A 95 19.43 -4.68 -7.54
C ILE A 95 18.10 -4.86 -8.28
N ASP A 96 17.26 -3.83 -8.24
CA ASP A 96 16.06 -3.63 -9.03
C ASP A 96 16.14 -2.23 -9.65
N ILE A 97 15.90 -2.10 -10.95
CA ILE A 97 15.98 -0.84 -11.68
C ILE A 97 14.67 -0.63 -12.42
N ASP A 98 13.80 0.21 -11.86
CA ASP A 98 12.47 0.49 -12.39
C ASP A 98 12.45 1.82 -13.15
N LEU A 99 12.04 1.80 -14.43
CA LEU A 99 11.71 3.02 -15.17
C LEU A 99 10.40 3.60 -14.61
N LEU A 100 10.45 4.77 -13.98
CA LEU A 100 9.30 5.36 -13.29
C LEU A 100 8.49 6.29 -14.18
N TRP A 101 9.15 7.21 -14.83
CA TRP A 101 8.51 8.24 -15.65
C TRP A 101 9.48 8.81 -16.68
N LEU A 102 9.00 9.00 -17.89
CA LEU A 102 9.72 9.65 -18.99
C LEU A 102 8.90 10.83 -19.52
N GLU A 103 9.54 11.96 -19.67
CA GLU A 103 8.93 13.22 -20.09
C GLU A 103 8.14 13.06 -21.39
N ASN A 104 6.89 13.57 -21.40
CA ASN A 104 5.95 13.54 -22.53
C ASN A 104 5.72 12.13 -23.13
N THR A 105 5.88 11.09 -22.32
CA THR A 105 5.78 9.71 -22.79
C THR A 105 4.72 8.96 -21.98
N ALA A 106 3.75 8.36 -22.70
CA ALA A 106 2.82 7.39 -22.16
C ALA A 106 2.89 6.13 -23.03
N VAL A 107 3.28 5.01 -22.42
CA VAL A 107 3.44 3.70 -23.09
C VAL A 107 2.76 2.63 -22.26
N CYS A 108 2.05 1.72 -22.90
CA CYS A 108 1.45 0.56 -22.27
C CYS A 108 1.60 -0.64 -23.21
N THR A 109 2.68 -1.40 -23.02
CA THR A 109 2.94 -2.67 -23.72
C THR A 109 3.10 -3.81 -22.70
N PRO A 110 3.13 -5.08 -23.11
CA PRO A 110 3.41 -6.19 -22.18
C PRO A 110 4.75 -6.07 -21.45
N GLU A 111 5.73 -5.40 -22.07
CA GLU A 111 7.10 -5.30 -21.55
C GLU A 111 7.34 -4.06 -20.70
N ILE A 112 6.65 -2.94 -21.01
CA ILE A 112 6.86 -1.64 -20.36
C ILE A 112 5.57 -0.82 -20.27
N THR A 113 5.34 -0.23 -19.11
CA THR A 113 4.28 0.76 -18.89
C THR A 113 4.88 2.00 -18.25
N LEU A 114 4.67 3.16 -18.89
CA LEU A 114 5.10 4.46 -18.38
C LEU A 114 3.92 5.46 -18.42
N PRO A 115 3.70 6.24 -17.36
CA PRO A 115 4.33 6.16 -16.03
C PRO A 115 4.18 4.78 -15.40
N HIS A 116 5.13 4.38 -14.55
CA HIS A 116 5.10 3.07 -13.89
C HIS A 116 3.79 2.89 -13.10
N PRO A 117 3.00 1.83 -13.35
CA PRO A 117 1.59 1.75 -12.92
C PRO A 117 1.39 1.78 -11.40
N ARG A 118 2.40 1.32 -10.62
CA ARG A 118 2.30 1.25 -9.15
C ARG A 118 3.15 2.30 -8.43
N MET A 119 3.76 3.26 -9.13
CA MET A 119 4.64 4.23 -8.49
C MET A 119 3.91 5.15 -7.49
N THR A 120 2.65 5.48 -7.79
CA THR A 120 1.81 6.36 -6.95
C THR A 120 1.31 5.68 -5.68
N GLU A 121 1.41 4.35 -5.59
CA GLU A 121 0.99 3.54 -4.45
C GLU A 121 2.16 3.14 -3.54
N ARG A 122 3.40 3.47 -3.94
CA ARG A 122 4.62 3.00 -3.30
C ARG A 122 5.37 4.14 -2.59
N ARG A 123 5.28 4.16 -1.27
CA ARG A 123 5.96 5.17 -0.46
C ARG A 123 7.47 5.16 -0.68
N PHE A 124 8.09 3.97 -0.81
CA PHE A 124 9.51 3.81 -1.07
C PHE A 124 9.97 4.32 -2.45
N VAL A 125 9.02 4.65 -3.34
CA VAL A 125 9.26 5.36 -4.61
C VAL A 125 8.96 6.85 -4.44
N LEU A 126 7.82 7.21 -3.82
CA LEU A 126 7.39 8.60 -3.72
C LEU A 126 8.24 9.44 -2.75
N GLU A 127 8.76 8.86 -1.65
CA GLU A 127 9.64 9.60 -0.73
C GLU A 127 10.94 10.07 -1.40
N PRO A 128 11.75 9.18 -2.02
CA PRO A 128 12.95 9.61 -2.72
C PRO A 128 12.64 10.47 -3.96
N LEU A 129 11.54 10.23 -4.67
CA LEU A 129 11.13 11.07 -5.79
C LEU A 129 10.73 12.47 -5.31
N HIS A 130 10.03 12.60 -4.18
CA HIS A 130 9.66 13.88 -3.59
C HIS A 130 10.89 14.72 -3.19
N GLU A 131 11.97 14.10 -2.75
CA GLU A 131 13.20 14.81 -2.41
C GLU A 131 13.78 15.58 -3.60
N ILE A 132 13.70 15.02 -4.80
CA ILE A 132 14.33 15.59 -6.01
C ILE A 132 13.35 16.24 -6.99
N ALA A 133 12.06 15.89 -6.91
CA ALA A 133 11.04 16.38 -7.83
C ALA A 133 9.66 16.54 -7.16
N PRO A 134 9.50 17.38 -6.10
CA PRO A 134 8.24 17.49 -5.34
C PRO A 134 7.06 17.98 -6.18
N GLU A 135 7.32 18.86 -7.15
CA GLU A 135 6.28 19.46 -8.00
C GLU A 135 6.03 18.69 -9.31
N LEU A 136 6.65 17.52 -9.49
CA LEU A 136 6.45 16.70 -10.68
C LEU A 136 5.00 16.24 -10.75
N VAL A 137 4.38 16.45 -11.91
CA VAL A 137 3.05 15.97 -12.30
C VAL A 137 3.24 14.82 -13.29
N LEU A 138 2.81 13.61 -12.91
CA LEU A 138 3.11 12.39 -13.68
C LEU A 138 2.30 12.31 -15.00
N THR A 139 1.06 12.78 -14.94
CA THR A 139 0.16 12.89 -16.11
C THR A 139 -0.64 14.18 -16.00
N LYS A 140 -1.01 14.76 -17.14
CA LYS A 140 -1.75 16.03 -17.15
C LYS A 140 -3.02 15.95 -16.29
N GLY A 141 -3.11 16.82 -15.29
CA GLY A 141 -4.25 16.89 -14.36
C GLY A 141 -4.17 15.93 -13.17
N SER A 142 -3.08 15.14 -13.03
CA SER A 142 -2.85 14.36 -11.81
C SER A 142 -2.27 15.25 -10.71
N PRO A 143 -2.38 14.82 -9.43
CA PRO A 143 -1.71 15.47 -8.31
C PRO A 143 -0.18 15.49 -8.50
N THR A 144 0.48 16.47 -7.88
CA THR A 144 1.94 16.52 -7.77
C THR A 144 2.48 15.36 -6.91
N VAL A 145 3.77 15.04 -7.02
CA VAL A 145 4.43 14.04 -6.16
C VAL A 145 4.28 14.41 -4.68
N SER A 146 4.35 15.69 -4.31
CA SER A 146 4.06 16.17 -2.95
C SER A 146 2.65 15.80 -2.47
N GLU A 147 1.66 16.01 -3.30
CA GLU A 147 0.26 15.69 -2.98
C GLU A 147 0.02 14.18 -2.95
N LEU A 148 0.62 13.43 -3.87
CA LEU A 148 0.58 11.97 -3.88
C LEU A 148 1.17 11.40 -2.59
N LEU A 149 2.34 11.88 -2.17
CA LEU A 149 3.00 11.44 -0.95
C LEU A 149 2.18 11.77 0.31
N LYS A 150 1.58 12.97 0.38
CA LYS A 150 0.67 13.35 1.48
C LYS A 150 -0.57 12.44 1.57
N ASN A 151 -1.06 11.98 0.42
CA ASN A 151 -2.24 11.12 0.34
C ASN A 151 -1.91 9.64 0.55
N LEU A 152 -0.64 9.25 0.41
CA LEU A 152 -0.20 7.88 0.55
C LEU A 152 -0.04 7.53 2.03
N SER A 153 -0.89 6.64 2.50
CA SER A 153 -0.76 6.09 3.85
C SER A 153 0.42 5.11 3.92
N ALA A 154 1.24 5.25 4.95
CA ALA A 154 2.27 4.27 5.29
C ALA A 154 1.70 2.92 5.81
N LEU A 155 0.38 2.80 5.86
CA LEU A 155 -0.31 1.65 6.44
C LEU A 155 -0.47 0.52 5.42
N ARG A 156 0.11 -0.65 5.71
CA ARG A 156 -0.10 -1.88 4.92
C ARG A 156 -1.28 -2.65 5.48
N ILE A 157 -2.33 -2.77 4.67
CA ILE A 157 -3.56 -3.45 5.08
C ILE A 157 -3.59 -4.84 4.45
N ARG A 158 -3.78 -5.87 5.28
CA ARG A 158 -3.86 -7.26 4.85
C ARG A 158 -5.04 -7.96 5.53
N PRO A 159 -5.69 -8.91 4.85
CA PRO A 159 -6.63 -9.79 5.51
C PRO A 159 -5.91 -10.71 6.50
N VAL A 160 -6.58 -11.06 7.57
CA VAL A 160 -6.16 -12.11 8.50
C VAL A 160 -6.47 -13.46 7.86
N GLY A 161 -5.49 -14.35 7.83
CA GLY A 161 -5.68 -15.73 7.39
C GLY A 161 -6.24 -16.63 8.49
N ASN A 162 -6.44 -17.91 8.16
CA ASN A 162 -7.07 -18.91 9.04
C ASN A 162 -6.04 -19.81 9.75
N SER A 163 -4.71 -19.55 9.59
CA SER A 163 -3.73 -20.36 10.32
C SER A 163 -3.80 -20.06 11.83
N PRO A 164 -3.45 -21.02 12.69
CA PRO A 164 -3.43 -20.79 14.14
C PRO A 164 -2.57 -19.59 14.54
N GLU A 165 -1.41 -19.41 13.90
CA GLU A 165 -0.46 -18.34 14.15
C GLU A 165 -1.06 -16.97 13.76
N GLU A 166 -1.72 -16.88 12.60
CA GLU A 166 -2.38 -15.65 12.16
C GLU A 166 -3.57 -15.29 13.04
N CYS A 167 -4.33 -16.28 13.51
CA CYS A 167 -5.44 -16.06 14.43
C CYS A 167 -4.95 -15.58 15.80
N GLU A 168 -3.84 -16.10 16.33
CA GLU A 168 -3.23 -15.67 17.60
C GLU A 168 -2.69 -14.24 17.49
N GLU A 169 -1.98 -13.94 16.39
CA GLU A 169 -1.49 -12.58 16.13
C GLU A 169 -2.65 -11.58 15.98
N ALA A 170 -3.72 -11.98 15.30
CA ALA A 170 -4.89 -11.14 15.12
C ALA A 170 -5.63 -10.91 16.45
N ALA A 171 -5.81 -11.93 17.28
CA ALA A 171 -6.40 -11.79 18.60
C ALA A 171 -5.60 -10.80 19.46
N THR A 172 -4.28 -10.94 19.48
CA THR A 172 -3.37 -10.02 20.20
C THR A 172 -3.52 -8.58 19.68
N ALA A 173 -3.56 -8.39 18.37
CA ALA A 173 -3.71 -7.07 17.76
C ALA A 173 -5.08 -6.44 18.06
N LEU A 174 -6.16 -7.21 17.93
CA LEU A 174 -7.52 -6.75 18.20
C LEU A 174 -7.71 -6.41 19.68
N ASN A 175 -7.13 -7.19 20.60
CA ASN A 175 -7.17 -6.91 22.03
C ASN A 175 -6.50 -5.58 22.42
N ARG A 176 -5.61 -5.07 21.58
CA ARG A 176 -5.02 -3.73 21.73
C ARG A 176 -5.86 -2.63 21.08
N LEU A 177 -6.53 -2.91 19.95
CA LEU A 177 -7.27 -1.94 19.17
C LEU A 177 -8.68 -1.69 19.74
N MET A 178 -9.42 -2.76 20.03
CA MET A 178 -10.85 -2.71 20.33
C MET A 178 -11.22 -1.95 21.62
N PRO A 179 -10.41 -1.95 22.69
CA PRO A 179 -10.70 -1.10 23.88
C PRO A 179 -10.80 0.39 23.57
N SER A 180 -10.23 0.84 22.43
CA SER A 180 -10.39 2.23 21.98
C SER A 180 -11.75 2.53 21.33
N LEU A 181 -12.56 1.52 21.04
CA LEU A 181 -13.88 1.63 20.42
C LEU A 181 -15.03 1.48 21.42
N THR A 182 -14.88 0.60 22.41
CA THR A 182 -15.94 0.28 23.37
C THR A 182 -15.34 -0.10 24.72
N GLU A 183 -16.04 0.29 25.79
CA GLU A 183 -15.69 -0.08 27.16
C GLU A 183 -16.09 -1.53 27.48
N ASP A 184 -17.14 -2.04 26.81
CA ASP A 184 -17.66 -3.41 26.98
C ASP A 184 -16.94 -4.43 26.09
N TYR A 185 -15.61 -4.34 26.03
CA TYR A 185 -14.81 -5.26 25.22
C TYR A 185 -14.35 -6.49 26.02
N THR A 186 -14.66 -7.67 25.52
CA THR A 186 -14.12 -8.94 26.04
C THR A 186 -12.95 -9.39 25.20
N ALA A 187 -11.83 -9.69 25.84
CA ALA A 187 -10.61 -10.11 25.13
C ALA A 187 -10.83 -11.39 24.33
N LEU A 188 -10.42 -11.35 23.06
CA LEU A 188 -10.51 -12.46 22.11
C LEU A 188 -9.36 -13.44 22.28
N LYS A 189 -9.64 -14.72 22.04
CA LYS A 189 -8.65 -15.79 21.85
C LYS A 189 -8.53 -16.11 20.37
N ALA A 190 -7.47 -16.80 19.98
CA ALA A 190 -7.28 -17.28 18.60
C ALA A 190 -8.49 -18.07 18.07
N ALA A 191 -9.10 -18.91 18.92
CA ALA A 191 -10.29 -19.69 18.57
C ALA A 191 -11.50 -18.80 18.23
N ASP A 192 -11.65 -17.63 18.85
CA ASP A 192 -12.73 -16.70 18.55
C ASP A 192 -12.52 -16.06 17.17
N VAL A 193 -11.28 -15.69 16.85
CA VAL A 193 -10.90 -15.17 15.53
C VAL A 193 -11.13 -16.25 14.46
N ALA A 194 -10.65 -17.47 14.68
CA ALA A 194 -10.86 -18.58 13.76
C ALA A 194 -12.36 -18.83 13.50
N ARG A 195 -13.19 -18.79 14.55
CA ARG A 195 -14.65 -18.92 14.42
C ARG A 195 -15.26 -17.80 13.60
N MET A 196 -14.83 -16.53 13.77
CA MET A 196 -15.33 -15.41 12.96
C MET A 196 -15.00 -15.58 11.48
N LEU A 197 -13.81 -16.10 11.16
CA LEU A 197 -13.33 -16.26 9.79
C LEU A 197 -13.87 -17.53 9.12
N SER A 198 -14.36 -18.53 9.88
CA SER A 198 -14.72 -19.86 9.38
C SER A 198 -15.80 -19.87 8.29
N THR A 199 -16.71 -18.90 8.32
CA THR A 199 -17.80 -18.80 7.33
C THR A 199 -17.36 -18.19 6.01
N GLY A 200 -16.19 -17.52 5.97
CA GLY A 200 -15.72 -16.71 4.83
C GLY A 200 -16.54 -15.44 4.57
N LEU A 201 -17.62 -15.21 5.33
CA LEU A 201 -18.45 -14.01 5.23
C LEU A 201 -17.90 -12.85 6.06
N THR A 202 -17.22 -13.14 7.15
CA THR A 202 -16.50 -12.15 7.98
C THR A 202 -15.04 -12.16 7.59
N ARG A 203 -14.50 -10.97 7.33
CA ARG A 203 -13.09 -10.73 6.99
C ARG A 203 -12.53 -9.67 7.90
N ILE A 204 -11.45 -9.98 8.58
CA ILE A 204 -10.73 -9.04 9.46
C ILE A 204 -9.52 -8.54 8.70
N TYR A 205 -9.32 -7.23 8.70
CA TYR A 205 -8.18 -6.57 8.06
C TYR A 205 -7.37 -5.84 9.10
N LEU A 206 -6.06 -6.07 9.08
CA LEU A 206 -5.12 -5.41 9.97
C LEU A 206 -4.18 -4.53 9.15
N GLY A 207 -4.05 -3.28 9.58
CA GLY A 207 -3.15 -2.30 9.01
C GLY A 207 -1.88 -2.19 9.84
N ARG A 208 -0.73 -2.50 9.19
CA ARG A 208 0.60 -2.44 9.80
C ARG A 208 1.36 -1.22 9.29
N ASP A 209 2.08 -0.55 10.18
CA ASP A 209 3.02 0.49 9.80
C ASP A 209 4.31 -0.07 9.17
N GLU A 210 5.26 0.79 8.86
CA GLU A 210 6.55 0.43 8.27
C GLU A 210 7.41 -0.48 9.16
N SER A 211 7.21 -0.41 10.49
CA SER A 211 7.88 -1.31 11.44
C SER A 211 7.23 -2.69 11.53
N GLY A 212 6.10 -2.90 10.83
CA GLY A 212 5.30 -4.13 10.87
C GLY A 212 4.31 -4.17 12.04
N LYS A 213 4.26 -3.13 12.89
CA LYS A 213 3.34 -3.07 14.03
C LYS A 213 1.93 -2.77 13.59
N VAL A 214 0.95 -3.52 14.09
CA VAL A 214 -0.47 -3.26 13.82
C VAL A 214 -0.90 -1.95 14.47
N GLN A 215 -1.38 -1.01 13.68
CA GLN A 215 -1.80 0.33 14.09
C GLN A 215 -3.27 0.62 13.81
N ALA A 216 -3.90 -0.19 12.96
CA ALA A 216 -5.31 -0.05 12.63
C ALA A 216 -5.94 -1.40 12.31
N GLY A 217 -7.24 -1.50 12.42
CA GLY A 217 -8.00 -2.69 12.06
C GLY A 217 -9.43 -2.35 11.68
N ALA A 218 -10.06 -3.24 10.93
CA ALA A 218 -11.48 -3.18 10.64
C ALA A 218 -12.00 -4.57 10.24
N THR A 219 -13.29 -4.74 10.38
CA THR A 219 -14.02 -5.94 9.97
C THR A 219 -14.92 -5.62 8.78
N LEU A 220 -14.93 -6.48 7.76
CA LEU A 220 -15.87 -6.44 6.64
C LEU A 220 -16.76 -7.68 6.72
N VAL A 221 -18.06 -7.48 6.80
CA VAL A 221 -19.05 -8.56 6.85
C VAL A 221 -19.84 -8.58 5.56
N LEU A 222 -19.88 -9.72 4.89
CA LEU A 222 -20.73 -9.95 3.72
C LEU A 222 -22.08 -10.48 4.16
N CYS A 223 -23.13 -9.75 3.82
CA CYS A 223 -24.51 -10.16 4.06
C CYS A 223 -25.18 -10.46 2.71
N CYS A 224 -25.28 -11.74 2.37
CA CYS A 224 -25.88 -12.20 1.12
C CYS A 224 -27.33 -12.63 1.35
N SER A 225 -28.23 -12.09 0.54
CA SER A 225 -29.67 -12.31 0.59
C SER A 225 -30.20 -12.53 -0.83
N PRO A 226 -31.45 -12.94 -1.03
CA PRO A 226 -32.06 -13.07 -2.37
C PRO A 226 -32.01 -11.77 -3.20
N THR A 227 -31.90 -10.61 -2.55
CA THR A 227 -31.77 -9.31 -3.24
C THR A 227 -30.31 -8.97 -3.62
N GLY A 228 -29.36 -9.81 -3.25
CA GLY A 228 -27.92 -9.70 -3.55
C GLY A 228 -27.04 -9.57 -2.31
N CYS A 229 -25.72 -9.59 -2.54
CA CYS A 229 -24.73 -9.43 -1.48
C CYS A 229 -24.50 -7.95 -1.18
N LYS A 230 -24.49 -7.60 0.10
CA LYS A 230 -24.11 -6.28 0.64
C LYS A 230 -22.93 -6.46 1.58
N ALA A 231 -22.09 -5.46 1.66
CA ALA A 231 -20.99 -5.44 2.63
C ALA A 231 -21.28 -4.44 3.76
N TRP A 232 -20.82 -4.77 4.97
CA TRP A 232 -20.88 -3.92 6.14
C TRP A 232 -19.48 -3.76 6.72
N ILE A 233 -19.10 -2.52 7.00
CA ILE A 233 -17.88 -2.20 7.73
C ILE A 233 -18.24 -2.14 9.21
N GLU A 234 -17.51 -2.92 10.00
CA GLU A 234 -17.63 -2.95 11.45
C GLU A 234 -16.26 -2.71 12.09
N ASP A 235 -16.23 -2.27 13.33
CA ASP A 235 -15.07 -2.22 14.23
C ASP A 235 -13.85 -1.48 13.66
N VAL A 236 -14.06 -0.35 12.98
CA VAL A 236 -12.95 0.47 12.48
C VAL A 236 -12.20 1.11 13.63
N ALA A 237 -10.98 0.66 13.89
CA ALA A 237 -10.13 1.16 14.96
C ALA A 237 -8.78 1.63 14.46
N VAL A 238 -8.27 2.71 15.05
CA VAL A 238 -6.89 3.19 14.87
C VAL A 238 -6.33 3.47 16.25
N MET A 239 -5.11 2.97 16.51
CA MET A 239 -4.41 3.22 17.77
C MET A 239 -4.40 4.71 18.10
N PRO A 240 -4.69 5.10 19.36
CA PRO A 240 -4.82 6.51 19.75
C PRO A 240 -3.61 7.38 19.38
N ASP A 241 -2.40 6.86 19.60
CA ASP A 241 -1.12 7.49 19.29
C ASP A 241 -0.81 7.60 17.78
N CYS A 242 -1.61 6.91 16.96
CA CYS A 242 -1.46 6.90 15.50
C CYS A 242 -2.61 7.62 14.76
N ARG A 243 -3.53 8.26 15.50
CA ARG A 243 -4.62 9.07 14.89
C ARG A 243 -4.06 10.28 14.15
N ARG A 244 -4.85 10.82 13.21
CA ARG A 244 -4.49 11.96 12.33
C ARG A 244 -3.31 11.72 11.37
N ARG A 245 -2.83 10.47 11.25
CA ARG A 245 -1.80 10.06 10.28
C ARG A 245 -2.39 9.49 8.98
N GLY A 246 -3.69 9.65 8.73
CA GLY A 246 -4.36 9.13 7.54
C GLY A 246 -4.74 7.64 7.59
N TYR A 247 -4.42 6.91 8.66
CA TYR A 247 -4.65 5.45 8.75
C TYR A 247 -6.13 5.06 8.68
N GLY A 248 -7.03 5.83 9.31
CA GLY A 248 -8.46 5.61 9.18
C GLY A 248 -8.95 5.76 7.74
N ARG A 249 -8.45 6.79 7.02
CA ARG A 249 -8.77 7.01 5.60
C ARG A 249 -8.26 5.85 4.74
N ALA A 250 -7.04 5.39 4.98
CA ALA A 250 -6.45 4.28 4.25
C ALA A 250 -7.27 3.00 4.40
N ILE A 251 -7.67 2.65 5.62
CA ILE A 251 -8.53 1.48 5.87
C ILE A 251 -9.87 1.61 5.16
N ILE A 252 -10.54 2.76 5.22
CA ILE A 252 -11.84 2.97 4.57
C ILE A 252 -11.72 2.85 3.05
N ARG A 253 -10.72 3.48 2.42
CA ARG A 253 -10.46 3.37 0.99
C ARG A 253 -10.18 1.93 0.56
N PHE A 254 -9.37 1.22 1.35
CA PHE A 254 -9.10 -0.20 1.12
C PHE A 254 -10.39 -1.03 1.16
N LEU A 255 -11.25 -0.82 2.17
CA LEU A 255 -12.51 -1.57 2.31
C LEU A 255 -13.52 -1.23 1.21
N ILE A 256 -13.55 0.00 0.70
CA ILE A 256 -14.34 0.38 -0.47
C ILE A 256 -13.90 -0.45 -1.69
N ALA A 257 -12.61 -0.45 -2.00
CA ALA A 257 -12.06 -1.23 -3.12
C ALA A 257 -12.27 -2.74 -2.94
N GLU A 258 -12.07 -3.24 -1.74
CA GLU A 258 -12.24 -4.65 -1.42
C GLU A 258 -13.71 -5.10 -1.52
N SER A 259 -14.67 -4.28 -1.07
CA SER A 259 -16.09 -4.58 -1.20
C SER A 259 -16.52 -4.68 -2.68
N GLN A 260 -15.96 -3.82 -3.54
CA GLN A 260 -16.18 -3.88 -4.99
C GLN A 260 -15.57 -5.16 -5.59
N ARG A 261 -14.34 -5.49 -5.21
CA ARG A 261 -13.66 -6.73 -5.62
C ARG A 261 -14.44 -7.98 -5.24
N LEU A 262 -15.10 -7.96 -4.10
CA LEU A 262 -15.96 -9.05 -3.60
C LEU A 262 -17.36 -9.06 -4.21
N GLY A 263 -17.67 -8.15 -5.14
CA GLY A 263 -18.96 -8.09 -5.84
C GLY A 263 -20.12 -7.61 -4.96
N ALA A 264 -19.86 -6.88 -3.89
CA ALA A 264 -20.91 -6.33 -3.05
C ALA A 264 -21.65 -5.19 -3.79
N LYS A 265 -23.01 -5.27 -3.82
CA LYS A 265 -23.85 -4.24 -4.45
C LYS A 265 -23.86 -2.91 -3.69
N SER A 266 -23.59 -2.94 -2.41
CA SER A 266 -23.48 -1.73 -1.56
C SER A 266 -22.54 -2.01 -0.39
N LEU A 267 -21.86 -0.95 0.06
CA LEU A 267 -21.06 -0.94 1.27
C LEU A 267 -21.73 -0.04 2.30
N ASN A 268 -21.96 -0.55 3.49
CA ASN A 268 -22.68 0.14 4.56
C ASN A 268 -21.82 0.17 5.82
N LEU A 269 -22.12 1.10 6.70
CA LEU A 269 -21.60 1.15 8.07
C LEU A 269 -22.61 1.84 8.99
N THR A 270 -22.45 1.65 10.28
CA THR A 270 -23.14 2.45 11.30
C THR A 270 -22.13 3.24 12.11
N SER A 271 -22.49 4.46 12.51
CA SER A 271 -21.66 5.30 13.36
C SER A 271 -22.52 6.14 14.30
N GLN A 272 -22.08 6.24 15.54
CA GLN A 272 -22.78 7.08 16.51
C GLN A 272 -22.57 8.57 16.18
N PRO A 273 -23.58 9.44 16.36
CA PRO A 273 -23.44 10.89 16.09
C PRO A 273 -22.27 11.54 16.82
N LYS A 274 -21.99 11.12 18.07
CA LYS A 274 -20.87 11.63 18.88
C LYS A 274 -19.47 11.35 18.32
N ARG A 275 -19.33 10.45 17.33
CA ARG A 275 -18.06 10.15 16.65
C ARG A 275 -17.82 11.11 15.49
N GLU A 276 -17.78 12.40 15.75
CA GLU A 276 -17.71 13.47 14.75
C GLU A 276 -16.58 13.28 13.72
N ALA A 277 -15.36 12.97 14.19
CA ALA A 277 -14.21 12.77 13.32
C ALA A 277 -14.38 11.57 12.36
N ALA A 278 -14.96 10.47 12.83
CA ALA A 278 -15.25 9.31 12.00
C ALA A 278 -16.35 9.62 10.98
N ASN A 279 -17.41 10.29 11.41
CA ASN A 279 -18.51 10.72 10.54
C ASN A 279 -18.04 11.71 9.45
N ALA A 280 -17.12 12.63 9.79
CA ALA A 280 -16.51 13.53 8.82
C ALA A 280 -15.64 12.75 7.80
N LEU A 281 -14.87 11.76 8.27
CA LEU A 281 -14.09 10.88 7.41
C LEU A 281 -15.00 10.14 6.43
N TYR A 282 -16.05 9.47 6.90
CA TYR A 282 -16.95 8.69 6.02
C TYR A 282 -17.57 9.57 4.93
N ARG A 283 -18.07 10.76 5.29
CA ARG A 283 -18.59 11.71 4.31
C ARG A 283 -17.53 12.12 3.27
N SER A 284 -16.29 12.37 3.70
CA SER A 284 -15.20 12.75 2.79
C SER A 284 -14.79 11.62 1.84
N GLU A 285 -15.07 10.37 2.18
CA GLU A 285 -14.83 9.19 1.32
C GLU A 285 -16.10 8.75 0.54
N GLY A 286 -17.13 9.60 0.48
CA GLY A 286 -18.30 9.41 -0.36
C GLY A 286 -19.46 8.63 0.28
N PHE A 287 -19.40 8.33 1.58
CA PHE A 287 -20.56 7.75 2.25
C PHE A 287 -21.65 8.79 2.48
N VAL A 288 -22.89 8.42 2.22
CA VAL A 288 -24.08 9.26 2.37
C VAL A 288 -24.89 8.75 3.56
N LEU A 289 -25.40 9.67 4.38
CA LEU A 289 -26.33 9.32 5.46
C LEU A 289 -27.63 8.81 4.84
N ARG A 290 -28.09 7.64 5.30
CA ARG A 290 -29.34 7.05 4.82
C ARG A 290 -30.52 7.47 5.70
N GLU A 291 -31.62 7.78 5.07
CA GLU A 291 -32.92 7.98 5.75
C GLU A 291 -33.59 6.62 6.01
N THR A 292 -33.05 5.89 6.99
CA THR A 292 -33.59 4.58 7.40
C THR A 292 -33.53 4.44 8.90
N ASN A 293 -34.56 3.83 9.49
CA ASN A 293 -34.57 3.50 10.89
C ASN A 293 -33.76 2.22 11.16
N VAL A 294 -32.99 2.24 12.25
CA VAL A 294 -32.32 1.04 12.77
C VAL A 294 -33.03 0.63 14.05
N TYR A 295 -33.54 -0.58 14.08
CA TYR A 295 -34.23 -1.12 15.24
C TYR A 295 -33.34 -2.17 15.92
N ARG A 296 -33.30 -2.14 17.26
CA ARG A 296 -32.67 -3.17 18.08
C ARG A 296 -33.75 -3.82 18.96
N TRP A 297 -33.88 -5.14 18.84
CA TRP A 297 -34.63 -5.88 19.83
C TRP A 297 -33.74 -6.09 21.07
N GLN A 298 -34.32 -5.94 22.24
CA GLN A 298 -33.68 -6.18 23.54
C GLN A 298 -34.63 -7.06 24.37
N GLU A 299 -34.04 -8.11 24.97
CA GLU A 299 -34.78 -8.88 25.98
C GLU A 299 -35.12 -7.97 27.17
N LYS A 300 -36.37 -8.03 27.64
CA LYS A 300 -36.85 -7.21 28.74
C LYS A 300 -36.41 -7.74 30.09
#